data_d914142fc0c7ddbe9052f060a496978c
#
_entry.id   d914142fc0c7ddbe9052f060a496978c
#
_cell.length_a   1.000
_cell.length_b   1.000
_cell.length_c   1.000
_cell.angle_alpha   90.00
_cell.angle_beta   90.00
_cell.angle_gamma   90.00
#
_symmetry.space_group_name_H-M   'P 1'
#
loop_
_entity.id
_entity.type
_entity.pdbx_description
1 polymer ?
#
loop_
_entity_poly.entity_id
_entity_poly.type
_entity_poly.pdbx_seq_one_letter_code
_entity_poly.pdbx_strand_id
1 'polypeptide(L)'
;MSLKVSNIIRKLIFTGSLFWSVSAHAQQDSLFLSVEQLFESGIKSSLQLQSDSLKERMAHERKLYAKTGLLPDLEIGLKGGIIGQPVVFQNGLSNPTYPDTPDWSQNYTVDFNQPLYQGGKIRRSIQKADIETEIARLQRMTNQADIKLGLLNQYLTLFTLFKQHLVLTRNIEESERRLQDIRQMKKEGLITNNDVLRSEMQLTNDRLSLQETENSIHIVSQQLNLLLGNDRNPIITPDTTLLQQATPLDSYDDYLLSAYELAPDMQLLRKETELARNQIEIDRASRRPNINLYASNTLARPITRTMTDLYNNNWNIGLSVSYPLSSLFKNGHKIKESQLQVAVQKKEEELKKQQLQMDIYNAILRHKEALQEEEAWELSVRQAQENYRIMQNRYMNQLAILTDLLDANSVLLNAELQLTSSRTRIIYTYYQLQKACGRL
;
A
#
# COMPACT_ATOMS: atom_id res chain seq x y z
N MET A 1 34.04 -25.90 70.85
CA MET A 1 34.82 -26.21 69.64
C MET A 1 34.06 -27.30 68.88
N SER A 2 32.97 -26.89 68.30
CA SER A 2 32.04 -27.72 67.53
C SER A 2 31.51 -26.80 66.43
N LEU A 3 31.60 -27.17 65.20
CA LEU A 3 31.09 -26.54 64.02
C LEU A 3 32.08 -26.68 62.84
N LYS A 4 32.23 -27.89 62.28
CA LYS A 4 32.85 -28.06 60.95
C LYS A 4 32.64 -29.44 60.29
N VAL A 5 31.61 -30.22 60.66
CA VAL A 5 31.39 -31.54 60.01
C VAL A 5 30.05 -31.65 59.26
N SER A 6 29.24 -30.59 59.24
CA SER A 6 27.88 -30.64 58.63
C SER A 6 27.80 -30.21 57.14
N ASN A 7 28.91 -29.76 56.51
CA ASN A 7 28.87 -29.17 55.15
C ASN A 7 29.43 -30.04 54.03
N ILE A 8 29.84 -31.26 54.26
CA ILE A 8 30.40 -32.15 53.23
C ILE A 8 29.39 -33.18 52.71
N ILE A 9 28.36 -33.50 53.49
CA ILE A 9 27.32 -34.50 53.07
C ILE A 9 26.18 -33.87 52.26
N ARG A 10 26.08 -32.55 52.20
CA ARG A 10 25.07 -31.85 51.39
C ARG A 10 25.47 -31.54 49.93
N LYS A 11 26.68 -31.88 49.52
CA LYS A 11 27.21 -31.65 48.15
C LYS A 11 27.27 -32.87 47.25
N LEU A 12 26.81 -34.02 47.66
CA LEU A 12 26.90 -35.28 46.89
C LEU A 12 25.54 -35.88 46.47
N ILE A 13 24.45 -35.14 46.59
CA ILE A 13 23.09 -35.59 46.17
C ILE A 13 22.51 -34.73 45.03
N PHE A 14 23.33 -33.89 44.39
CA PHE A 14 22.82 -32.98 43.33
C PHE A 14 23.54 -33.14 41.97
N THR A 15 23.93 -34.36 41.61
CA THR A 15 24.46 -34.64 40.24
C THR A 15 23.82 -35.89 39.67
N GLY A 16 22.50 -35.94 39.70
CA GLY A 16 21.66 -36.96 39.07
C GLY A 16 20.47 -36.37 38.37
N SER A 17 20.58 -35.16 37.76
CA SER A 17 19.54 -34.64 36.89
C SER A 17 19.71 -35.26 35.51
N LEU A 18 18.89 -36.26 35.25
CA LEU A 18 18.58 -36.81 33.94
C LEU A 18 18.52 -35.67 32.89
N PHE A 19 19.44 -35.69 31.94
CA PHE A 19 19.24 -35.06 30.63
C PHE A 19 18.12 -35.83 29.92
N TRP A 20 16.88 -35.48 30.21
CA TRP A 20 15.81 -35.70 29.27
C TRP A 20 16.00 -34.65 28.17
N SER A 21 16.71 -35.01 27.13
CA SER A 21 16.65 -34.36 25.85
C SER A 21 15.21 -34.56 25.34
N VAL A 22 14.35 -33.62 25.68
CA VAL A 22 13.10 -33.41 24.94
C VAL A 22 13.57 -33.02 23.53
N SER A 23 13.57 -34.01 22.64
CA SER A 23 13.56 -33.75 21.22
C SER A 23 12.25 -33.00 20.96
N ALA A 24 12.29 -31.68 21.07
CA ALA A 24 11.27 -30.84 20.52
C ALA A 24 11.34 -31.08 19.00
N HIS A 25 10.59 -32.05 18.53
CA HIS A 25 10.16 -32.04 17.14
C HIS A 25 9.50 -30.66 17.00
N ALA A 26 10.16 -29.76 16.30
CA ALA A 26 9.54 -28.56 15.81
C ALA A 26 8.37 -29.03 14.94
N GLN A 27 7.22 -29.22 15.55
CA GLN A 27 5.98 -29.40 14.86
C GLN A 27 5.88 -28.10 14.06
N GLN A 28 6.07 -28.20 12.76
CA GLN A 28 5.97 -27.08 11.86
C GLN A 28 4.52 -26.61 12.00
N ASP A 29 4.31 -25.52 12.79
CA ASP A 29 2.99 -24.95 13.02
C ASP A 29 2.41 -24.61 11.63
N SER A 30 1.36 -25.31 11.25
CA SER A 30 0.59 -25.00 10.04
C SER A 30 -0.52 -24.04 10.44
N LEU A 31 -0.61 -22.90 9.76
CA LEU A 31 -1.66 -21.93 9.94
C LEU A 31 -2.68 -22.09 8.80
N PHE A 32 -3.89 -22.55 9.15
CA PHE A 32 -5.01 -22.52 8.22
C PHE A 32 -5.55 -21.09 8.11
N LEU A 33 -5.69 -20.57 6.89
CA LEU A 33 -6.05 -19.18 6.64
C LEU A 33 -7.15 -19.08 5.59
N SER A 34 -8.28 -18.45 5.92
CA SER A 34 -9.32 -18.09 4.94
C SER A 34 -8.98 -16.78 4.23
N VAL A 35 -9.65 -16.48 3.12
CA VAL A 35 -9.44 -15.22 2.38
C VAL A 35 -9.83 -14.00 3.19
N GLU A 36 -10.90 -14.09 3.99
CA GLU A 36 -11.34 -13.01 4.87
C GLU A 36 -10.27 -12.71 5.93
N GLN A 37 -9.74 -13.75 6.58
CA GLN A 37 -8.66 -13.62 7.56
C GLN A 37 -7.37 -13.09 6.93
N LEU A 38 -7.05 -13.51 5.69
CA LEU A 38 -5.95 -13.01 4.91
C LEU A 38 -6.06 -11.49 4.71
N PHE A 39 -7.23 -11.01 4.29
CA PHE A 39 -7.47 -9.58 4.07
C PHE A 39 -7.42 -8.79 5.37
N GLU A 40 -8.08 -9.25 6.41
CA GLU A 40 -8.10 -8.59 7.72
C GLU A 40 -6.70 -8.44 8.31
N SER A 41 -5.95 -9.55 8.36
CA SER A 41 -4.59 -9.57 8.89
C SER A 41 -3.64 -8.71 8.05
N GLY A 42 -3.73 -8.83 6.72
CA GLY A 42 -2.88 -8.07 5.80
C GLY A 42 -3.14 -6.56 5.84
N ILE A 43 -4.40 -6.13 5.98
CA ILE A 43 -4.75 -4.71 6.16
C ILE A 43 -4.17 -4.19 7.47
N LYS A 44 -4.29 -4.95 8.56
CA LYS A 44 -3.82 -4.57 9.89
C LYS A 44 -2.30 -4.45 9.95
N SER A 45 -1.59 -5.35 9.30
CA SER A 45 -0.12 -5.45 9.36
C SER A 45 0.57 -4.58 8.31
N SER A 46 -0.14 -4.14 7.26
CA SER A 46 0.46 -3.42 6.14
C SER A 46 1.11 -2.11 6.56
N LEU A 47 2.44 -2.02 6.44
CA LEU A 47 3.20 -0.78 6.67
C LEU A 47 2.78 0.34 5.71
N GLN A 48 2.39 -0.01 4.48
CA GLN A 48 1.87 0.96 3.51
C GLN A 48 0.59 1.63 4.02
N LEU A 49 -0.39 0.84 4.51
CA LEU A 49 -1.64 1.39 5.03
C LEU A 49 -1.45 2.15 6.35
N GLN A 50 -0.49 1.75 7.17
CA GLN A 50 -0.09 2.52 8.36
C GLN A 50 0.49 3.87 7.94
N SER A 51 1.38 3.91 6.95
CA SER A 51 1.89 5.16 6.38
C SER A 51 0.78 6.04 5.81
N ASP A 52 -0.18 5.45 5.07
CA ASP A 52 -1.29 6.19 4.50
C ASP A 52 -2.26 6.72 5.58
N SER A 53 -2.46 5.97 6.67
CA SER A 53 -3.19 6.46 7.84
C SER A 53 -2.50 7.66 8.51
N LEU A 54 -1.17 7.66 8.56
CA LEU A 54 -0.40 8.81 9.04
C LEU A 54 -0.54 10.02 8.09
N LYS A 55 -0.52 9.81 6.77
CA LYS A 55 -0.76 10.88 5.79
C LYS A 55 -2.16 11.47 5.91
N GLU A 56 -3.18 10.64 6.15
CA GLU A 56 -4.55 11.10 6.39
C GLU A 56 -4.63 11.95 7.67
N ARG A 57 -3.97 11.53 8.77
CA ARG A 57 -3.84 12.33 9.99
C ARG A 57 -3.08 13.64 9.75
N MET A 58 -2.00 13.62 8.98
CA MET A 58 -1.27 14.84 8.60
C MET A 58 -2.15 15.79 7.80
N ALA A 59 -2.98 15.31 6.88
CA ALA A 59 -3.93 16.13 6.15
C ALA A 59 -4.99 16.73 7.08
N HIS A 60 -5.47 15.95 8.04
CA HIS A 60 -6.38 16.45 9.08
C HIS A 60 -5.75 17.56 9.94
N GLU A 61 -4.51 17.41 10.40
CA GLU A 61 -3.80 18.45 11.12
C GLU A 61 -3.60 19.73 10.28
N ARG A 62 -3.31 19.58 8.97
CA ARG A 62 -3.26 20.72 8.04
C ARG A 62 -4.61 21.45 7.96
N LYS A 63 -5.74 20.71 7.99
CA LYS A 63 -7.09 21.32 8.05
C LYS A 63 -7.30 22.08 9.35
N LEU A 64 -6.87 21.52 10.50
CA LEU A 64 -6.93 22.24 11.79
C LEU A 64 -6.03 23.49 11.76
N TYR A 65 -4.82 23.37 11.25
CA TYR A 65 -3.91 24.49 11.07
C TYR A 65 -4.51 25.58 10.14
N ALA A 66 -5.14 25.19 9.01
CA ALA A 66 -5.79 26.16 8.14
C ALA A 66 -6.92 26.93 8.84
N LYS A 67 -7.60 26.32 9.83
CA LYS A 67 -8.60 27.00 10.67
C LYS A 67 -8.00 28.02 11.61
N THR A 68 -6.74 27.84 12.05
CA THR A 68 -6.09 28.84 12.91
C THR A 68 -5.88 30.18 12.21
N GLY A 69 -5.90 30.22 10.88
CA GLY A 69 -5.90 31.48 10.13
C GLY A 69 -7.11 32.40 10.39
N LEU A 70 -8.14 31.89 11.11
CA LEU A 70 -9.26 32.71 11.61
C LEU A 70 -8.94 33.37 12.98
N LEU A 71 -7.89 32.92 13.66
CA LEU A 71 -7.48 33.43 14.98
C LEU A 71 -6.61 34.65 14.81
N PRO A 72 -6.50 35.47 15.87
CA PRO A 72 -5.57 36.57 15.86
C PRO A 72 -4.12 36.11 15.94
N ASP A 73 -3.23 36.84 15.27
CA ASP A 73 -1.79 36.75 15.47
C ASP A 73 -1.39 37.69 16.64
N LEU A 74 -0.66 37.16 17.61
CA LEU A 74 -0.12 37.90 18.74
C LEU A 74 1.40 37.75 18.70
N GLU A 75 2.08 38.89 18.62
CA GLU A 75 3.54 38.94 18.56
C GLU A 75 4.09 39.81 19.69
N ILE A 76 5.14 39.33 20.35
CA ILE A 76 5.92 40.09 21.32
C ILE A 76 7.30 40.33 20.74
N GLY A 77 7.66 41.58 20.52
CA GLY A 77 8.96 41.99 19.98
C GLY A 77 9.82 42.66 21.04
N LEU A 78 11.10 42.26 21.10
CA LEU A 78 12.12 42.87 21.93
C LEU A 78 13.30 43.26 21.03
N LYS A 79 13.59 44.58 20.96
CA LYS A 79 14.73 45.06 20.19
C LYS A 79 15.59 45.94 21.09
N GLY A 80 16.88 45.67 21.16
CA GLY A 80 17.89 46.50 21.81
C GLY A 80 19.04 46.73 20.84
N GLY A 81 19.61 47.93 20.86
CA GLY A 81 20.72 48.25 19.97
C GLY A 81 21.48 49.50 20.39
N ILE A 82 22.65 49.68 19.82
CA ILE A 82 23.45 50.90 19.97
C ILE A 82 22.98 51.91 18.91
N ILE A 83 22.78 53.14 19.30
CA ILE A 83 22.39 54.23 18.42
C ILE A 83 23.63 55.10 18.17
N GLY A 84 23.94 55.37 16.90
CA GLY A 84 24.92 56.37 16.52
C GLY A 84 24.37 57.79 16.71
N GLN A 85 25.25 58.77 16.94
CA GLN A 85 24.86 60.15 17.11
C GLN A 85 24.21 60.68 15.81
N PRO A 86 22.95 61.11 15.83
CA PRO A 86 22.30 61.67 14.65
C PRO A 86 22.77 63.02 14.27
N VAL A 87 22.82 63.34 13.01
CA VAL A 87 23.07 64.68 12.50
C VAL A 87 21.76 65.23 11.94
N VAL A 88 21.28 66.35 12.46
CA VAL A 88 20.08 67.04 11.98
C VAL A 88 20.47 68.34 11.29
N PHE A 89 20.03 68.45 10.02
CA PHE A 89 20.26 69.64 9.23
C PHE A 89 19.04 70.60 9.31
N GLN A 90 19.20 71.81 9.65
CA GLN A 90 18.09 72.77 9.83
C GLN A 90 17.62 73.40 8.51
N ASN A 91 18.52 73.62 7.55
CA ASN A 91 18.21 74.25 6.27
C ASN A 91 18.81 73.44 5.12
N GLY A 92 18.03 72.43 4.55
CA GLY A 92 18.56 71.51 3.54
C GLY A 92 19.72 70.70 4.14
N LEU A 93 20.90 70.69 3.53
CA LEU A 93 22.10 70.04 4.04
C LEU A 93 23.07 71.06 4.79
N SER A 94 22.55 72.23 5.21
CA SER A 94 23.31 73.27 5.88
C SER A 94 22.97 73.30 7.37
N ASN A 95 23.86 73.88 8.20
CA ASN A 95 23.72 74.01 9.64
C ASN A 95 23.46 72.72 10.39
N PRO A 96 24.45 71.79 10.40
CA PRO A 96 24.31 70.52 11.14
C PRO A 96 24.22 70.82 12.66
N THR A 97 23.25 70.14 13.27
CA THR A 97 23.10 70.12 14.75
C THR A 97 23.18 68.63 15.20
N TYR A 98 23.82 68.45 16.35
CA TYR A 98 24.03 67.14 16.94
C TYR A 98 23.18 67.06 18.22
N PRO A 99 21.94 66.55 18.14
CA PRO A 99 21.10 66.36 19.32
C PRO A 99 21.76 65.40 20.29
N ASP A 100 21.62 65.61 21.56
CA ASP A 100 22.07 64.74 22.62
C ASP A 100 21.14 63.48 22.60
N THR A 101 21.71 62.29 22.35
CA THR A 101 21.00 61.06 22.26
C THR A 101 21.67 60.01 23.10
N PRO A 102 20.90 59.06 23.72
CA PRO A 102 21.51 57.94 24.43
C PRO A 102 22.18 56.95 23.48
N ASP A 103 23.25 56.30 23.96
CA ASP A 103 23.98 55.28 23.21
C ASP A 103 23.16 54.00 22.97
N TRP A 104 22.06 53.81 23.68
CA TRP A 104 21.24 52.61 23.68
C TRP A 104 19.81 52.89 23.27
N SER A 105 19.30 52.05 22.36
CA SER A 105 17.86 51.96 22.08
C SER A 105 17.27 50.66 22.65
N GLN A 106 16.06 50.80 23.16
CA GLN A 106 15.23 49.67 23.64
C GLN A 106 13.84 49.86 23.09
N ASN A 107 13.28 48.78 22.52
CA ASN A 107 11.93 48.79 21.96
C ASN A 107 11.25 47.50 22.34
N TYR A 108 10.18 47.60 23.07
CA TYR A 108 9.33 46.50 23.52
C TYR A 108 7.98 46.69 22.85
N THR A 109 7.55 45.69 22.03
CA THR A 109 6.27 45.73 21.30
C THR A 109 5.39 44.57 21.68
N VAL A 110 4.11 44.81 21.75
CA VAL A 110 3.06 43.77 21.76
C VAL A 110 2.09 44.11 20.63
N ASP A 111 2.08 43.28 19.63
CA ASP A 111 1.29 43.47 18.42
C ASP A 111 0.18 42.41 18.35
N PHE A 112 -1.04 42.85 18.09
CA PHE A 112 -2.22 42.02 17.86
C PHE A 112 -2.75 42.32 16.46
N ASN A 113 -2.97 41.27 15.66
CA ASN A 113 -3.50 41.41 14.31
C ASN A 113 -4.59 40.35 14.08
N GLN A 114 -5.84 40.75 13.93
CA GLN A 114 -6.98 39.89 13.65
C GLN A 114 -7.46 40.08 12.22
N PRO A 115 -7.32 39.12 11.34
CA PRO A 115 -7.92 39.16 10.01
C PRO A 115 -9.45 39.10 10.13
N LEU A 116 -10.16 40.15 9.72
CA LEU A 116 -11.61 40.22 9.67
C LEU A 116 -12.12 39.75 8.29
N TYR A 117 -11.40 40.16 7.24
CA TYR A 117 -11.71 39.74 5.87
C TYR A 117 -10.45 39.78 5.01
N GLN A 118 -10.17 38.64 4.33
CA GLN A 118 -9.05 38.51 3.40
C GLN A 118 -9.55 38.05 2.02
N GLY A 119 -10.54 38.74 1.48
CA GLY A 119 -11.10 38.38 0.15
C GLY A 119 -11.75 37.00 0.09
N GLY A 120 -11.96 36.32 1.23
CA GLY A 120 -12.42 34.95 1.32
C GLY A 120 -11.29 33.92 1.27
N LYS A 121 -10.01 34.30 1.20
CA LYS A 121 -8.84 33.41 1.08
C LYS A 121 -8.79 32.39 2.21
N ILE A 122 -8.97 32.80 3.48
CA ILE A 122 -8.91 31.90 4.65
C ILE A 122 -9.97 30.79 4.52
N ARG A 123 -11.21 31.14 4.21
CA ARG A 123 -12.29 30.17 4.02
C ARG A 123 -11.98 29.17 2.90
N ARG A 124 -11.41 29.64 1.78
CA ARG A 124 -11.03 28.79 0.65
C ARG A 124 -9.80 27.92 0.98
N SER A 125 -8.87 28.41 1.80
CA SER A 125 -7.74 27.61 2.31
C SER A 125 -8.22 26.49 3.24
N ILE A 126 -9.21 26.75 4.10
CA ILE A 126 -9.84 25.71 4.92
C ILE A 126 -10.50 24.65 4.05
N GLN A 127 -11.27 25.09 3.03
CA GLN A 127 -11.91 24.16 2.07
C GLN A 127 -10.89 23.35 1.29
N LYS A 128 -9.75 23.96 0.90
CA LYS A 128 -8.63 23.27 0.27
C LYS A 128 -8.12 22.13 1.14
N ALA A 129 -7.82 22.40 2.41
CA ALA A 129 -7.32 21.42 3.35
C ALA A 129 -8.36 20.30 3.66
N ASP A 130 -9.65 20.62 3.59
CA ASP A 130 -10.73 19.66 3.72
C ASP A 130 -10.75 18.67 2.53
N ILE A 131 -10.66 19.20 1.31
CA ILE A 131 -10.57 18.38 0.09
C ILE A 131 -9.30 17.51 0.10
N GLU A 132 -8.15 18.07 0.52
CA GLU A 132 -6.88 17.33 0.65
C GLU A 132 -6.98 16.18 1.67
N THR A 133 -7.78 16.33 2.73
CA THR A 133 -8.06 15.25 3.70
C THR A 133 -8.84 14.10 3.04
N GLU A 134 -9.88 14.43 2.23
CA GLU A 134 -10.63 13.42 1.48
C GLU A 134 -9.77 12.74 0.41
N ILE A 135 -8.89 13.45 -0.27
CA ILE A 135 -7.91 12.90 -1.22
C ILE A 135 -7.02 11.87 -0.52
N ALA A 136 -6.47 12.20 0.66
CA ALA A 136 -5.63 11.28 1.42
C ALA A 136 -6.40 10.02 1.83
N ARG A 137 -7.67 10.14 2.22
CA ARG A 137 -8.54 9.02 2.54
C ARG A 137 -8.79 8.11 1.32
N LEU A 138 -9.12 8.69 0.18
CA LEU A 138 -9.37 7.95 -1.07
C LEU A 138 -8.11 7.23 -1.56
N GLN A 139 -6.94 7.87 -1.45
CA GLN A 139 -5.66 7.24 -1.77
C GLN A 139 -5.39 6.02 -0.89
N ARG A 140 -5.71 6.08 0.42
CA ARG A 140 -5.62 4.92 1.30
C ARG A 140 -6.57 3.80 0.88
N MET A 141 -7.78 4.13 0.43
CA MET A 141 -8.75 3.13 -0.06
C MET A 141 -8.27 2.44 -1.34
N THR A 142 -7.68 3.19 -2.29
CA THR A 142 -7.05 2.62 -3.49
C THR A 142 -5.94 1.65 -3.11
N ASN A 143 -5.01 2.07 -2.26
CA ASN A 143 -3.89 1.24 -1.80
C ASN A 143 -4.40 -0.01 -1.04
N GLN A 144 -5.49 0.09 -0.29
CA GLN A 144 -6.11 -1.05 0.40
C GLN A 144 -6.62 -2.09 -0.59
N ALA A 145 -7.28 -1.67 -1.67
CA ALA A 145 -7.74 -2.59 -2.72
C ALA A 145 -6.57 -3.25 -3.46
N ASP A 146 -5.48 -2.49 -3.72
CA ASP A 146 -4.26 -3.02 -4.31
C ASP A 146 -3.60 -4.10 -3.44
N ILE A 147 -3.50 -3.85 -2.14
CA ILE A 147 -2.94 -4.79 -1.17
C ILE A 147 -3.79 -6.05 -1.07
N LYS A 148 -5.11 -5.92 -0.99
CA LYS A 148 -6.01 -7.10 -0.99
C LYS A 148 -5.79 -7.97 -2.22
N LEU A 149 -5.76 -7.37 -3.41
CA LEU A 149 -5.54 -8.12 -4.65
C LEU A 149 -4.14 -8.76 -4.69
N GLY A 150 -3.11 -8.06 -4.22
CA GLY A 150 -1.74 -8.59 -4.12
C GLY A 150 -1.64 -9.77 -3.16
N LEU A 151 -2.26 -9.68 -1.99
CA LEU A 151 -2.34 -10.78 -1.02
C LEU A 151 -3.07 -11.99 -1.59
N LEU A 152 -4.20 -11.77 -2.25
CA LEU A 152 -4.96 -12.83 -2.90
C LEU A 152 -4.13 -13.55 -3.96
N ASN A 153 -3.39 -12.81 -4.78
CA ASN A 153 -2.52 -13.40 -5.80
C ASN A 153 -1.47 -14.35 -5.21
N GLN A 154 -0.80 -13.93 -4.14
CA GLN A 154 0.18 -14.78 -3.45
C GLN A 154 -0.48 -15.99 -2.77
N TYR A 155 -1.66 -15.79 -2.19
CA TYR A 155 -2.43 -16.87 -1.58
C TYR A 155 -2.88 -17.92 -2.61
N LEU A 156 -3.37 -17.50 -3.79
CA LEU A 156 -3.72 -18.41 -4.89
C LEU A 156 -2.48 -19.12 -5.48
N THR A 157 -1.34 -18.43 -5.51
CA THR A 157 -0.06 -19.06 -5.87
C THR A 157 0.29 -20.17 -4.89
N LEU A 158 0.18 -19.91 -3.59
CA LEU A 158 0.42 -20.91 -2.55
C LEU A 158 -0.55 -22.09 -2.69
N PHE A 159 -1.83 -21.81 -2.95
CA PHE A 159 -2.83 -22.85 -3.22
C PHE A 159 -2.43 -23.76 -4.40
N THR A 160 -1.99 -23.15 -5.51
CA THR A 160 -1.53 -23.88 -6.70
C THR A 160 -0.34 -24.78 -6.35
N LEU A 161 0.63 -24.28 -5.58
CA LEU A 161 1.80 -25.04 -5.14
C LEU A 161 1.42 -26.23 -4.24
N PHE A 162 0.47 -26.07 -3.32
CA PHE A 162 -0.02 -27.20 -2.50
C PHE A 162 -0.70 -28.27 -3.34
N LYS A 163 -1.48 -27.87 -4.35
CA LYS A 163 -2.11 -28.84 -5.29
C LYS A 163 -1.05 -29.53 -6.16
N GLN A 164 -0.06 -28.78 -6.63
CA GLN A 164 1.08 -29.33 -7.37
C GLN A 164 1.86 -30.33 -6.53
N HIS A 165 2.14 -30.03 -5.27
CA HIS A 165 2.77 -30.94 -4.32
C HIS A 165 1.99 -32.25 -4.20
N LEU A 166 0.66 -32.17 -4.03
CA LEU A 166 -0.20 -33.36 -3.93
C LEU A 166 -0.16 -34.21 -5.20
N VAL A 167 -0.23 -33.59 -6.39
CA VAL A 167 -0.19 -34.27 -7.68
C VAL A 167 1.17 -34.94 -7.90
N LEU A 168 2.27 -34.22 -7.62
CA LEU A 168 3.64 -34.76 -7.75
C LEU A 168 3.90 -35.91 -6.78
N THR A 169 3.46 -35.82 -5.53
CA THR A 169 3.60 -36.90 -4.55
C THR A 169 2.93 -38.18 -5.04
N ARG A 170 1.68 -38.10 -5.54
CA ARG A 170 0.97 -39.23 -6.11
C ARG A 170 1.70 -39.76 -7.34
N ASN A 171 2.17 -38.91 -8.25
CA ASN A 171 2.91 -39.33 -9.44
C ASN A 171 4.22 -40.05 -9.07
N ILE A 172 4.92 -39.64 -8.03
CA ILE A 172 6.15 -40.29 -7.53
C ILE A 172 5.82 -41.67 -7.01
N GLU A 173 4.76 -41.83 -6.19
CA GLU A 173 4.34 -43.14 -5.69
C GLU A 173 4.01 -44.10 -6.85
N GLU A 174 3.33 -43.64 -7.87
CA GLU A 174 3.02 -44.44 -9.09
C GLU A 174 4.30 -44.75 -9.89
N SER A 175 5.23 -43.81 -10.02
CA SER A 175 6.52 -44.00 -10.69
C SER A 175 7.41 -45.00 -9.97
N GLU A 176 7.40 -45.04 -8.63
CA GLU A 176 8.13 -45.99 -7.82
C GLU A 176 7.57 -47.43 -8.02
N ARG A 177 6.25 -47.58 -7.98
CA ARG A 177 5.59 -48.89 -8.26
C ARG A 177 5.94 -49.34 -9.66
N ARG A 178 5.80 -48.49 -10.66
CA ARG A 178 6.13 -48.76 -12.07
C ARG A 178 7.61 -49.20 -12.23
N LEU A 179 8.54 -48.54 -11.53
CA LEU A 179 9.94 -48.90 -11.56
C LEU A 179 10.20 -50.32 -10.98
N GLN A 180 9.46 -50.71 -9.94
CA GLN A 180 9.54 -52.09 -9.40
C GLN A 180 9.08 -53.10 -10.44
N ASP A 181 7.95 -52.86 -11.13
CA ASP A 181 7.45 -53.73 -12.19
C ASP A 181 8.45 -53.86 -13.36
N ILE A 182 9.01 -52.74 -13.81
CA ILE A 182 10.03 -52.66 -14.85
C ILE A 182 11.28 -53.45 -14.46
N ARG A 183 11.76 -53.37 -13.22
CA ARG A 183 12.88 -54.13 -12.72
C ARG A 183 12.60 -55.63 -12.69
N GLN A 184 11.37 -56.04 -12.39
CA GLN A 184 10.95 -57.44 -12.43
C GLN A 184 10.90 -57.93 -13.89
N MET A 185 10.31 -57.20 -14.81
CA MET A 185 10.28 -57.55 -16.26
C MET A 185 11.70 -57.68 -16.84
N LYS A 186 12.66 -56.83 -16.37
CA LYS A 186 14.08 -56.98 -16.76
C LYS A 186 14.67 -58.30 -16.28
N LYS A 187 14.41 -58.72 -15.03
CA LYS A 187 14.89 -60.00 -14.50
C LYS A 187 14.38 -61.20 -15.29
N GLU A 188 13.17 -61.08 -15.84
CA GLU A 188 12.53 -62.08 -16.69
C GLU A 188 12.99 -62.01 -18.16
N GLY A 189 13.89 -61.03 -18.49
CA GLY A 189 14.41 -60.86 -19.84
C GLY A 189 13.47 -60.23 -20.84
N LEU A 190 12.34 -59.64 -20.38
CA LEU A 190 11.28 -59.08 -21.22
C LEU A 190 11.58 -57.67 -21.73
N ILE A 191 12.45 -56.93 -21.05
CA ILE A 191 12.83 -55.56 -21.37
C ILE A 191 14.34 -55.29 -21.22
N THR A 192 14.79 -54.19 -21.74
CA THR A 192 16.21 -53.79 -21.75
C THR A 192 16.64 -53.05 -20.47
N ASN A 193 17.96 -52.99 -20.21
CA ASN A 193 18.49 -52.16 -19.15
C ASN A 193 18.23 -50.64 -19.38
N ASN A 194 18.09 -50.24 -20.65
CA ASN A 194 17.78 -48.87 -21.00
C ASN A 194 16.42 -48.41 -20.48
N ASP A 195 15.43 -49.29 -20.45
CA ASP A 195 14.10 -48.99 -19.89
C ASP A 195 14.14 -48.77 -18.39
N VAL A 196 14.96 -49.53 -17.66
CA VAL A 196 15.18 -49.33 -16.23
C VAL A 196 15.82 -47.96 -16.00
N LEU A 197 16.91 -47.62 -16.72
CA LEU A 197 17.61 -46.34 -16.57
C LEU A 197 16.71 -45.16 -16.90
N ARG A 198 15.88 -45.25 -17.94
CA ARG A 198 14.91 -44.20 -18.27
C ARG A 198 13.88 -43.97 -17.16
N SER A 199 13.35 -45.05 -16.59
CA SER A 199 12.40 -44.93 -15.47
C SER A 199 13.05 -44.36 -14.20
N GLU A 200 14.32 -44.71 -13.92
CA GLU A 200 15.08 -44.14 -12.79
C GLU A 200 15.35 -42.65 -13.02
N MET A 201 15.69 -42.23 -14.24
CA MET A 201 15.85 -40.83 -14.58
C MET A 201 14.55 -40.03 -14.41
N GLN A 202 13.42 -40.59 -14.88
CA GLN A 202 12.10 -39.94 -14.74
C GLN A 202 11.74 -39.77 -13.26
N LEU A 203 11.88 -40.82 -12.45
CA LEU A 203 11.65 -40.74 -10.99
C LEU A 203 12.55 -39.71 -10.30
N THR A 204 13.81 -39.59 -10.72
CA THR A 204 14.73 -38.57 -10.20
C THR A 204 14.25 -37.17 -10.55
N ASN A 205 13.80 -36.94 -11.79
CA ASN A 205 13.25 -35.65 -12.21
C ASN A 205 11.96 -35.30 -11.44
N ASP A 206 11.06 -36.27 -11.25
CA ASP A 206 9.82 -36.08 -10.48
C ASP A 206 10.13 -35.68 -9.03
N ARG A 207 11.13 -36.32 -8.38
CA ARG A 207 11.58 -35.97 -7.03
C ARG A 207 12.20 -34.59 -6.95
N LEU A 208 12.98 -34.17 -7.96
CA LEU A 208 13.53 -32.82 -8.04
C LEU A 208 12.40 -31.79 -8.15
N SER A 209 11.41 -32.04 -9.00
CA SER A 209 10.24 -31.15 -9.13
C SER A 209 9.42 -31.05 -7.85
N LEU A 210 9.31 -32.13 -7.08
CA LEU A 210 8.68 -32.10 -5.75
C LEU A 210 9.46 -31.23 -4.78
N GLN A 211 10.79 -31.40 -4.72
CA GLN A 211 11.66 -30.59 -3.84
C GLN A 211 11.61 -29.09 -4.19
N GLU A 212 11.59 -28.75 -5.48
CA GLU A 212 11.42 -27.37 -5.94
C GLU A 212 10.08 -26.79 -5.53
N THR A 213 9.02 -27.60 -5.59
CA THR A 213 7.66 -27.22 -5.17
C THR A 213 7.61 -26.98 -3.65
N GLU A 214 8.22 -27.85 -2.84
CA GLU A 214 8.33 -27.69 -1.40
C GLU A 214 9.09 -26.40 -1.02
N ASN A 215 10.23 -26.15 -1.65
CA ASN A 215 10.97 -24.90 -1.45
C ASN A 215 10.12 -23.67 -1.83
N SER A 216 9.35 -23.75 -2.91
CA SER A 216 8.47 -22.67 -3.35
C SER A 216 7.33 -22.42 -2.34
N ILE A 217 6.75 -23.48 -1.75
CA ILE A 217 5.77 -23.37 -0.65
C ILE A 217 6.37 -22.62 0.53
N HIS A 218 7.59 -22.96 0.95
CA HIS A 218 8.28 -22.27 2.04
C HIS A 218 8.52 -20.79 1.72
N ILE A 219 9.00 -20.48 0.51
CA ILE A 219 9.25 -19.09 0.08
C ILE A 219 7.97 -18.26 0.08
N VAL A 220 6.89 -18.76 -0.56
CA VAL A 220 5.62 -18.02 -0.65
C VAL A 220 4.96 -17.92 0.72
N SER A 221 5.03 -18.95 1.57
CA SER A 221 4.54 -18.89 2.95
C SER A 221 5.29 -17.83 3.76
N GLN A 222 6.62 -17.74 3.63
CA GLN A 222 7.42 -16.71 4.29
C GLN A 222 7.06 -15.31 3.80
N GLN A 223 6.88 -15.13 2.49
CA GLN A 223 6.45 -13.85 1.93
C GLN A 223 5.08 -13.42 2.47
N LEU A 224 4.12 -14.34 2.52
CA LEU A 224 2.80 -14.07 3.11
C LEU A 224 2.90 -13.75 4.60
N ASN A 225 3.67 -14.52 5.38
CA ASN A 225 3.88 -14.27 6.81
C ASN A 225 4.43 -12.88 7.06
N LEU A 226 5.40 -12.43 6.25
CA LEU A 226 5.96 -11.08 6.34
C LEU A 226 4.89 -10.01 6.09
N LEU A 227 4.03 -10.21 5.08
CA LEU A 227 2.94 -9.27 4.76
C LEU A 227 1.82 -9.28 5.82
N LEU A 228 1.61 -10.42 6.49
CA LEU A 228 0.62 -10.61 7.56
C LEU A 228 1.14 -10.22 8.95
N GLY A 229 2.45 -9.94 9.08
CA GLY A 229 3.08 -9.60 10.36
C GLY A 229 3.22 -10.80 11.31
N ASN A 230 3.38 -12.02 10.77
CA ASN A 230 3.55 -13.22 11.55
C ASN A 230 5.03 -13.48 11.85
N ASP A 231 5.47 -13.28 13.09
CA ASP A 231 6.88 -13.44 13.49
C ASP A 231 7.35 -14.90 13.51
N ARG A 232 6.44 -15.86 13.69
CA ARG A 232 6.76 -17.30 13.83
C ARG A 232 6.96 -18.03 12.51
N ASN A 233 6.69 -17.41 11.38
CA ASN A 233 6.79 -17.98 10.04
C ASN A 233 6.17 -19.41 9.89
N PRO A 234 4.91 -19.65 10.31
CA PRO A 234 4.28 -20.95 10.11
C PRO A 234 4.10 -21.23 8.63
N ILE A 235 3.99 -22.50 8.24
CA ILE A 235 3.54 -22.84 6.89
C ILE A 235 2.05 -22.49 6.78
N ILE A 236 1.71 -21.61 5.84
CA ILE A 236 0.32 -21.23 5.61
C ILE A 236 -0.35 -22.29 4.76
N THR A 237 -1.43 -22.88 5.27
CA THR A 237 -2.25 -23.83 4.53
C THR A 237 -3.50 -23.12 4.01
N PRO A 238 -3.68 -22.99 2.69
CA PRO A 238 -4.81 -22.28 2.11
C PRO A 238 -6.11 -23.07 2.22
N ASP A 239 -7.24 -22.35 2.40
CA ASP A 239 -8.58 -22.92 2.40
C ASP A 239 -8.98 -23.36 0.97
N THR A 240 -9.36 -24.60 0.83
CA THR A 240 -9.78 -25.18 -0.46
C THR A 240 -11.23 -24.87 -0.83
N THR A 241 -12.05 -24.38 0.12
CA THR A 241 -13.47 -24.04 -0.14
C THR A 241 -13.63 -22.83 -1.05
N LEU A 242 -12.61 -21.99 -1.14
CA LEU A 242 -12.59 -20.81 -2.03
C LEU A 242 -12.88 -21.16 -3.49
N LEU A 243 -12.39 -22.30 -3.97
CA LEU A 243 -12.59 -22.73 -5.36
C LEU A 243 -14.02 -23.18 -5.67
N GLN A 244 -14.86 -23.37 -4.65
CA GLN A 244 -16.26 -23.75 -4.80
C GLN A 244 -17.19 -22.55 -4.84
N GLN A 245 -16.66 -21.33 -4.63
CA GLN A 245 -17.45 -20.12 -4.67
C GLN A 245 -17.90 -19.83 -6.10
N ALA A 246 -19.22 -19.68 -6.26
CA ALA A 246 -19.75 -19.19 -7.51
C ALA A 246 -19.32 -17.76 -7.77
N THR A 247 -18.85 -17.47 -8.98
CA THR A 247 -18.41 -16.16 -9.43
C THR A 247 -19.37 -15.61 -10.50
N PRO A 248 -20.62 -15.26 -10.13
CA PRO A 248 -21.59 -14.75 -11.10
C PRO A 248 -21.13 -13.43 -11.69
N LEU A 249 -21.31 -13.26 -12.98
CA LEU A 249 -21.02 -12.02 -13.68
C LEU A 249 -22.29 -11.19 -13.83
N ASP A 250 -22.22 -9.91 -13.41
CA ASP A 250 -23.19 -8.89 -13.76
C ASP A 250 -23.02 -8.46 -15.24
N SER A 251 -23.87 -7.57 -15.73
CA SER A 251 -23.71 -7.00 -17.07
C SER A 251 -22.50 -6.05 -17.12
N TYR A 252 -21.94 -5.86 -18.32
CA TYR A 252 -20.86 -4.90 -18.53
C TYR A 252 -21.25 -3.48 -18.07
N ASP A 253 -22.49 -3.07 -18.36
CA ASP A 253 -22.98 -1.73 -18.03
C ASP A 253 -23.12 -1.55 -16.51
N ASP A 254 -23.53 -2.59 -15.77
CA ASP A 254 -23.60 -2.55 -14.30
C ASP A 254 -22.21 -2.40 -13.67
N TYR A 255 -21.22 -3.13 -14.19
CA TYR A 255 -19.84 -2.97 -13.74
C TYR A 255 -19.28 -1.59 -14.06
N LEU A 256 -19.56 -1.07 -15.25
CA LEU A 256 -19.08 0.24 -15.66
C LEU A 256 -19.70 1.36 -14.82
N LEU A 257 -21.01 1.30 -14.56
CA LEU A 257 -21.70 2.25 -13.69
C LEU A 257 -21.13 2.21 -12.28
N SER A 258 -20.95 1.01 -11.74
CA SER A 258 -20.35 0.81 -10.42
C SER A 258 -18.94 1.41 -10.35
N ALA A 259 -18.11 1.19 -11.38
CA ALA A 259 -16.76 1.74 -11.42
C ALA A 259 -16.74 3.26 -11.45
N TYR A 260 -17.63 3.87 -12.22
CA TYR A 260 -17.72 5.34 -12.27
C TYR A 260 -18.16 5.96 -10.94
N GLU A 261 -18.96 5.26 -10.15
CA GLU A 261 -19.48 5.78 -8.89
C GLU A 261 -18.62 5.41 -7.69
N LEU A 262 -18.20 4.15 -7.60
CA LEU A 262 -17.60 3.57 -6.40
C LEU A 262 -16.07 3.47 -6.45
N ALA A 263 -15.46 3.39 -7.66
CA ALA A 263 -14.02 3.22 -7.74
C ALA A 263 -13.28 4.38 -7.04
N PRO A 264 -12.43 4.10 -6.04
CA PRO A 264 -11.71 5.15 -5.29
C PRO A 264 -10.89 6.05 -6.20
N ASP A 265 -10.28 5.51 -7.26
CA ASP A 265 -9.49 6.26 -8.24
C ASP A 265 -10.34 7.32 -8.97
N MET A 266 -11.60 6.99 -9.34
CA MET A 266 -12.49 7.96 -9.97
C MET A 266 -12.92 9.04 -8.99
N GLN A 267 -13.21 8.68 -7.75
CA GLN A 267 -13.55 9.64 -6.70
C GLN A 267 -12.36 10.55 -6.40
N LEU A 268 -11.14 10.02 -6.40
CA LEU A 268 -9.88 10.76 -6.23
C LEU A 268 -9.75 11.86 -7.29
N LEU A 269 -9.86 11.53 -8.58
CA LEU A 269 -9.77 12.49 -9.68
C LEU A 269 -10.88 13.57 -9.64
N ARG A 270 -12.09 13.20 -9.20
CA ARG A 270 -13.15 14.19 -8.98
C ARG A 270 -12.78 15.17 -7.86
N LYS A 271 -12.16 14.69 -6.78
CA LYS A 271 -11.69 15.54 -5.69
C LYS A 271 -10.50 16.41 -6.11
N GLU A 272 -9.59 15.92 -6.94
CA GLU A 272 -8.51 16.72 -7.53
C GLU A 272 -9.06 17.81 -8.46
N THR A 273 -10.12 17.52 -9.24
CA THR A 273 -10.83 18.54 -10.03
C THR A 273 -11.49 19.59 -9.12
N GLU A 274 -12.09 19.18 -8.01
CA GLU A 274 -12.67 20.09 -7.00
C GLU A 274 -11.58 20.97 -6.35
N LEU A 275 -10.43 20.38 -6.03
CA LEU A 275 -9.26 21.07 -5.50
C LEU A 275 -8.75 22.14 -6.47
N ALA A 276 -8.61 21.79 -7.75
CA ALA A 276 -8.20 22.73 -8.79
C ALA A 276 -9.22 23.89 -8.97
N ARG A 277 -10.52 23.62 -8.88
CA ARG A 277 -11.56 24.67 -8.91
C ARG A 277 -11.46 25.59 -7.69
N ASN A 278 -11.22 25.04 -6.49
CA ASN A 278 -11.05 25.84 -5.28
C ASN A 278 -9.78 26.72 -5.35
N GLN A 279 -8.72 26.28 -6.03
CA GLN A 279 -7.51 27.07 -6.25
C GLN A 279 -7.79 28.34 -7.08
N ILE A 280 -8.69 28.28 -8.07
CA ILE A 280 -9.12 29.48 -8.83
C ILE A 280 -9.71 30.53 -7.86
N GLU A 281 -10.53 30.12 -6.91
CA GLU A 281 -11.15 31.04 -5.94
C GLU A 281 -10.12 31.62 -4.96
N ILE A 282 -9.10 30.85 -4.57
CA ILE A 282 -7.96 31.36 -3.78
C ILE A 282 -7.20 32.42 -4.57
N ASP A 283 -6.93 32.19 -5.84
CA ASP A 283 -6.20 33.13 -6.68
C ASP A 283 -7.05 34.40 -6.97
N ARG A 284 -8.37 34.27 -7.10
CA ARG A 284 -9.30 35.41 -7.19
C ARG A 284 -9.39 36.20 -5.90
N ALA A 285 -9.25 35.54 -4.73
CA ALA A 285 -9.30 36.21 -3.43
C ALA A 285 -8.20 37.27 -3.28
N SER A 286 -7.04 37.04 -3.87
CA SER A 286 -5.94 38.01 -3.86
C SER A 286 -6.21 39.34 -4.62
N ARG A 287 -7.33 39.42 -5.37
CA ARG A 287 -7.83 40.65 -6.03
C ARG A 287 -8.83 41.42 -5.17
N ARG A 288 -9.16 40.91 -3.98
CA ARG A 288 -10.15 41.53 -3.08
C ARG A 288 -9.43 42.27 -1.95
N PRO A 289 -10.08 43.24 -1.31
CA PRO A 289 -9.49 43.96 -0.18
C PRO A 289 -9.24 43.03 1.00
N ASN A 290 -8.24 43.41 1.83
CA ASN A 290 -8.00 42.79 3.13
C ASN A 290 -8.41 43.81 4.21
N ILE A 291 -9.10 43.33 5.25
CA ILE A 291 -9.54 44.13 6.41
C ILE A 291 -9.02 43.41 7.64
N ASN A 292 -8.19 44.11 8.40
CA ASN A 292 -7.64 43.60 9.65
C ASN A 292 -7.95 44.58 10.79
N LEU A 293 -8.30 44.00 11.95
CA LEU A 293 -8.27 44.76 13.22
C LEU A 293 -6.86 44.59 13.78
N TYR A 294 -6.23 45.70 14.13
CA TYR A 294 -4.91 45.69 14.75
C TYR A 294 -4.91 46.47 16.06
N ALA A 295 -4.09 46.04 16.98
CA ALA A 295 -3.74 46.77 18.18
C ALA A 295 -2.24 46.60 18.44
N SER A 296 -1.58 47.69 18.83
CA SER A 296 -0.16 47.66 19.14
C SER A 296 0.13 48.45 20.39
N ASN A 297 1.00 47.98 21.24
CA ASN A 297 1.60 48.71 22.33
C ASN A 297 3.12 48.71 22.18
N THR A 298 3.73 49.86 22.20
CA THR A 298 5.18 50.03 22.06
C THR A 298 5.72 50.84 23.24
N LEU A 299 6.56 50.23 24.02
CA LEU A 299 7.41 50.93 25.02
C LEU A 299 8.82 51.08 24.43
N ALA A 300 9.21 52.31 24.16
CA ALA A 300 10.49 52.61 23.50
C ALA A 300 11.33 53.59 24.31
N ARG A 301 12.66 53.45 24.23
CA ARG A 301 13.67 54.39 24.71
C ARG A 301 14.79 54.47 23.68
N PRO A 302 15.22 55.63 23.21
CA PRO A 302 14.66 56.94 23.41
C PRO A 302 13.35 57.20 22.72
N ILE A 303 12.71 58.34 22.94
CA ILE A 303 11.53 58.74 22.18
C ILE A 303 11.92 58.96 20.72
N THR A 304 11.31 58.15 19.84
CA THR A 304 11.72 58.04 18.42
C THR A 304 11.71 59.35 17.64
N ARG A 305 10.83 60.31 17.97
CA ARG A 305 10.71 61.57 17.25
C ARG A 305 11.68 62.64 17.72
N THR A 306 11.96 62.69 19.03
CA THR A 306 12.77 63.75 19.64
C THR A 306 14.16 63.24 20.04
N MET A 307 14.39 61.92 19.98
CA MET A 307 15.62 61.29 20.46
C MET A 307 15.94 61.55 21.95
N THR A 308 14.95 62.08 22.71
CA THR A 308 15.10 62.34 24.14
C THR A 308 15.22 61.00 24.90
N ASP A 309 16.17 60.95 25.84
CA ASP A 309 16.47 59.75 26.64
C ASP A 309 15.41 59.52 27.74
N LEU A 310 14.20 59.17 27.27
CA LEU A 310 13.06 58.85 28.11
C LEU A 310 12.34 57.61 27.56
N TYR A 311 11.71 56.79 28.44
CA TYR A 311 10.76 55.83 28.04
C TYR A 311 9.46 56.48 27.61
N ASN A 312 8.97 56.03 26.43
CA ASN A 312 7.66 56.41 25.93
C ASN A 312 6.81 55.14 25.70
N ASN A 313 5.64 55.12 26.31
CA ASN A 313 4.65 54.08 26.05
C ASN A 313 3.57 54.62 25.10
N ASN A 314 3.43 53.99 23.96
CA ASN A 314 2.45 54.38 22.97
C ASN A 314 1.60 53.17 22.59
N TRP A 315 0.29 53.32 22.56
CA TRP A 315 -0.63 52.27 22.11
C TRP A 315 -1.56 52.83 21.03
N ASN A 316 -1.96 51.92 20.14
CA ASN A 316 -2.93 52.22 19.12
C ASN A 316 -3.81 51.00 18.86
N ILE A 317 -5.05 51.25 18.46
CA ILE A 317 -6.01 50.26 17.99
C ILE A 317 -6.72 50.81 16.76
N GLY A 318 -6.95 50.02 15.75
CA GLY A 318 -7.58 50.50 14.54
C GLY A 318 -7.94 49.41 13.55
N LEU A 319 -8.62 49.81 12.50
CA LEU A 319 -8.92 48.98 11.35
C LEU A 319 -7.98 49.34 10.20
N SER A 320 -7.34 48.33 9.63
CA SER A 320 -6.54 48.44 8.41
C SER A 320 -7.32 47.88 7.23
N VAL A 321 -7.52 48.68 6.21
CA VAL A 321 -8.09 48.27 4.93
C VAL A 321 -7.02 48.42 3.85
N SER A 322 -6.59 47.31 3.26
CA SER A 322 -5.60 47.34 2.18
C SER A 322 -6.19 46.71 0.91
N TYR A 323 -5.96 47.37 -0.22
CA TYR A 323 -6.41 46.87 -1.53
C TYR A 323 -5.22 46.78 -2.48
N PRO A 324 -4.80 45.56 -2.87
CA PRO A 324 -3.60 45.38 -3.70
C PRO A 324 -3.90 45.68 -5.16
N LEU A 325 -3.88 46.91 -5.60
CA LEU A 325 -4.21 47.34 -6.98
C LEU A 325 -3.39 46.61 -8.05
N SER A 326 -2.10 46.35 -7.75
CA SER A 326 -1.23 45.62 -8.69
C SER A 326 -1.69 44.18 -8.96
N SER A 327 -2.48 43.57 -8.06
CA SER A 327 -3.00 42.22 -8.25
C SER A 327 -4.08 42.16 -9.33
N LEU A 328 -4.72 43.29 -9.65
CA LEU A 328 -5.75 43.33 -10.70
C LEU A 328 -5.20 42.99 -12.09
N PHE A 329 -3.97 43.42 -12.38
CA PHE A 329 -3.30 43.13 -13.66
C PHE A 329 -2.27 42.03 -13.57
N LYS A 330 -1.56 41.82 -12.44
CA LYS A 330 -0.56 40.76 -12.28
C LYS A 330 -1.18 39.35 -12.19
N ASN A 331 -2.33 39.22 -11.50
CA ASN A 331 -2.92 37.91 -11.22
C ASN A 331 -3.78 37.35 -12.40
N GLY A 332 -3.85 38.07 -13.53
CA GLY A 332 -4.60 37.61 -14.70
C GLY A 332 -4.09 36.27 -15.25
N HIS A 333 -2.79 36.19 -15.44
CA HIS A 333 -2.15 34.98 -15.96
C HIS A 333 -2.21 33.83 -14.98
N LYS A 334 -2.07 34.08 -13.68
CA LYS A 334 -2.18 33.05 -12.64
C LYS A 334 -3.58 32.44 -12.55
N ILE A 335 -4.62 33.27 -12.62
CA ILE A 335 -6.01 32.78 -12.68
C ILE A 335 -6.24 31.97 -13.94
N LYS A 336 -5.67 32.39 -15.09
CA LYS A 336 -5.80 31.64 -16.33
C LYS A 336 -5.05 30.30 -16.27
N GLU A 337 -3.87 30.25 -15.65
CA GLU A 337 -3.13 29.03 -15.35
C GLU A 337 -3.99 28.05 -14.53
N SER A 338 -4.59 28.51 -13.42
CA SER A 338 -5.48 27.68 -12.59
C SER A 338 -6.74 27.21 -13.34
N GLN A 339 -7.26 28.02 -14.27
CA GLN A 339 -8.37 27.59 -15.14
C GLN A 339 -7.95 26.49 -16.10
N LEU A 340 -6.75 26.60 -16.69
CA LEU A 340 -6.17 25.57 -17.54
C LEU A 340 -5.92 24.28 -16.76
N GLN A 341 -5.45 24.40 -15.49
CA GLN A 341 -5.28 23.25 -14.62
C GLN A 341 -6.60 22.49 -14.38
N VAL A 342 -7.73 23.18 -14.20
CA VAL A 342 -9.06 22.53 -14.15
C VAL A 342 -9.38 21.81 -15.47
N ALA A 343 -9.01 22.40 -16.61
CA ALA A 343 -9.23 21.75 -17.90
C ALA A 343 -8.37 20.47 -18.06
N VAL A 344 -7.13 20.50 -17.57
CA VAL A 344 -6.26 19.32 -17.51
C VAL A 344 -6.88 18.23 -16.65
N GLN A 345 -7.30 18.54 -15.40
CA GLN A 345 -7.91 17.56 -14.50
C GLN A 345 -9.18 16.92 -15.09
N LYS A 346 -10.00 17.70 -15.81
CA LYS A 346 -11.15 17.13 -16.52
C LYS A 346 -10.75 16.16 -17.62
N LYS A 347 -9.64 16.43 -18.34
CA LYS A 347 -9.14 15.49 -19.36
C LYS A 347 -8.55 14.22 -18.73
N GLU A 348 -7.92 14.32 -17.59
CA GLU A 348 -7.45 13.18 -16.81
C GLU A 348 -8.64 12.32 -16.32
N GLU A 349 -9.75 12.97 -15.90
CA GLU A 349 -10.99 12.25 -15.55
C GLU A 349 -11.60 11.51 -16.78
N GLU A 350 -11.65 12.14 -17.96
CA GLU A 350 -12.07 11.50 -19.20
C GLU A 350 -11.16 10.33 -19.59
N LEU A 351 -9.86 10.52 -19.50
CA LEU A 351 -8.87 9.47 -19.77
C LEU A 351 -9.04 8.27 -18.83
N LYS A 352 -9.24 8.53 -17.53
CA LYS A 352 -9.50 7.47 -16.55
C LYS A 352 -10.79 6.71 -16.85
N LYS A 353 -11.85 7.39 -17.32
CA LYS A 353 -13.07 6.71 -17.76
C LYS A 353 -12.81 5.76 -18.92
N GLN A 354 -12.03 6.19 -19.91
CA GLN A 354 -11.63 5.33 -21.03
C GLN A 354 -10.79 4.13 -20.55
N GLN A 355 -9.88 4.36 -19.62
CA GLN A 355 -9.06 3.29 -19.04
C GLN A 355 -9.95 2.28 -18.29
N LEU A 356 -10.90 2.73 -17.47
CA LEU A 356 -11.83 1.84 -16.77
C LEU A 356 -12.71 1.04 -17.73
N GLN A 357 -13.16 1.62 -18.84
CA GLN A 357 -13.88 0.88 -19.88
C GLN A 357 -13.06 -0.28 -20.42
N MET A 358 -11.77 -0.03 -20.73
CA MET A 358 -10.85 -1.06 -21.22
C MET A 358 -10.56 -2.11 -20.13
N ASP A 359 -10.30 -1.68 -18.89
CA ASP A 359 -9.95 -2.57 -17.79
C ASP A 359 -11.10 -3.51 -17.45
N ILE A 360 -12.35 -3.00 -17.38
CA ILE A 360 -13.53 -3.80 -17.11
C ILE A 360 -13.81 -4.78 -18.25
N TYR A 361 -13.73 -4.30 -19.50
CA TYR A 361 -13.94 -5.15 -20.67
C TYR A 361 -12.92 -6.30 -20.70
N ASN A 362 -11.64 -5.97 -20.50
CA ASN A 362 -10.56 -6.96 -20.42
C ASN A 362 -10.76 -7.92 -19.26
N ALA A 363 -11.14 -7.43 -18.06
CA ALA A 363 -11.36 -8.28 -16.89
C ALA A 363 -12.51 -9.27 -17.11
N ILE A 364 -13.62 -8.84 -17.72
CA ILE A 364 -14.74 -9.69 -18.07
C ILE A 364 -14.33 -10.78 -19.09
N LEU A 365 -13.59 -10.39 -20.14
CA LEU A 365 -13.11 -11.33 -21.14
C LEU A 365 -12.16 -12.36 -20.53
N ARG A 366 -11.20 -11.91 -19.70
CA ARG A 366 -10.26 -12.79 -19.00
C ARG A 366 -10.96 -13.75 -18.04
N HIS A 367 -12.02 -13.31 -17.38
CA HIS A 367 -12.79 -14.18 -16.50
C HIS A 367 -13.58 -15.22 -17.31
N LYS A 368 -14.23 -14.84 -18.42
CA LYS A 368 -14.90 -15.76 -19.33
C LYS A 368 -13.93 -16.77 -19.96
N GLU A 369 -12.74 -16.30 -20.37
CA GLU A 369 -11.66 -17.15 -20.86
C GLU A 369 -11.25 -18.20 -19.81
N ALA A 370 -11.07 -17.77 -18.55
CA ALA A 370 -10.69 -18.68 -17.45
C ALA A 370 -11.76 -19.75 -17.18
N LEU A 371 -13.05 -19.42 -17.27
CA LEU A 371 -14.14 -20.38 -17.15
C LEU A 371 -14.14 -21.40 -18.30
N GLN A 372 -13.90 -20.97 -19.54
CA GLN A 372 -13.80 -21.87 -20.70
C GLN A 372 -12.54 -22.75 -20.62
N GLU A 373 -11.42 -22.19 -20.14
CA GLU A 373 -10.19 -22.97 -19.89
C GLU A 373 -10.42 -24.07 -18.84
N GLU A 374 -11.14 -23.79 -17.74
CA GLU A 374 -11.45 -24.82 -16.74
C GLU A 374 -12.21 -25.99 -17.37
N GLU A 375 -13.28 -25.71 -18.11
CA GLU A 375 -14.09 -26.74 -18.78
C GLU A 375 -13.25 -27.58 -19.78
N ALA A 376 -12.39 -26.91 -20.54
CA ALA A 376 -11.49 -27.58 -21.48
C ALA A 376 -10.45 -28.45 -20.75
N TRP A 377 -9.87 -27.99 -19.66
CA TRP A 377 -8.90 -28.75 -18.88
C TRP A 377 -9.55 -29.90 -18.11
N GLU A 378 -10.79 -29.77 -17.63
CA GLU A 378 -11.51 -30.90 -17.05
C GLU A 378 -11.72 -32.03 -18.07
N LEU A 379 -12.06 -31.71 -19.32
CA LEU A 379 -12.16 -32.71 -20.38
C LEU A 379 -10.78 -33.30 -20.69
N SER A 380 -9.75 -32.47 -20.79
CA SER A 380 -8.38 -32.93 -21.06
C SER A 380 -7.86 -33.87 -19.98
N VAL A 381 -8.11 -33.60 -18.69
CA VAL A 381 -7.74 -34.50 -17.58
C VAL A 381 -8.41 -35.85 -17.74
N ARG A 382 -9.74 -35.91 -18.02
CA ARG A 382 -10.45 -37.15 -18.22
C ARG A 382 -9.87 -37.98 -19.40
N GLN A 383 -9.56 -37.29 -20.50
CA GLN A 383 -8.97 -37.94 -21.69
C GLN A 383 -7.55 -38.45 -21.41
N ALA A 384 -6.74 -37.64 -20.73
CA ALA A 384 -5.37 -38.01 -20.37
C ALA A 384 -5.32 -39.16 -19.37
N GLN A 385 -6.22 -39.20 -18.39
CA GLN A 385 -6.35 -40.34 -17.45
C GLN A 385 -6.66 -41.63 -18.17
N GLU A 386 -7.62 -41.63 -19.10
CA GLU A 386 -7.96 -42.81 -19.87
C GLU A 386 -6.83 -43.24 -20.82
N ASN A 387 -6.19 -42.29 -21.50
CA ASN A 387 -5.01 -42.57 -22.32
C ASN A 387 -3.88 -43.21 -21.50
N TYR A 388 -3.55 -42.65 -20.33
CA TYR A 388 -2.53 -43.21 -19.44
C TYR A 388 -2.91 -44.66 -19.01
N ARG A 389 -4.16 -44.89 -18.61
CA ARG A 389 -4.66 -46.24 -18.25
C ARG A 389 -4.51 -47.24 -19.39
N ILE A 390 -4.84 -46.82 -20.62
CA ILE A 390 -4.70 -47.69 -21.81
C ILE A 390 -3.21 -47.95 -22.08
N MET A 391 -2.34 -46.95 -22.04
CA MET A 391 -0.91 -47.12 -22.30
C MET A 391 -0.24 -47.99 -21.24
N GLN A 392 -0.61 -47.82 -19.97
CA GLN A 392 -0.15 -48.69 -18.89
C GLN A 392 -0.49 -50.14 -19.12
N ASN A 393 -1.75 -50.43 -19.47
CA ASN A 393 -2.19 -51.82 -19.80
C ASN A 393 -1.46 -52.39 -21.03
N ARG A 394 -1.28 -51.61 -22.09
CA ARG A 394 -0.54 -52.02 -23.28
C ARG A 394 0.93 -52.29 -22.98
N TYR A 395 1.57 -51.45 -22.20
CA TYR A 395 2.97 -51.63 -21.81
C TYR A 395 3.16 -52.92 -20.98
N MET A 396 2.31 -53.13 -19.98
CA MET A 396 2.36 -54.35 -19.15
C MET A 396 2.15 -55.62 -19.96
N ASN A 397 1.41 -55.57 -21.09
CA ASN A 397 1.20 -56.65 -22.03
C ASN A 397 2.22 -56.66 -23.20
N GLN A 398 3.28 -55.87 -23.15
CA GLN A 398 4.33 -55.74 -24.19
C GLN A 398 3.79 -55.27 -25.56
N LEU A 399 2.67 -54.54 -25.59
CA LEU A 399 2.04 -53.99 -26.78
C LEU A 399 2.33 -52.48 -26.98
N ALA A 400 3.13 -51.88 -26.13
CA ALA A 400 3.62 -50.51 -26.23
C ALA A 400 5.05 -50.43 -25.66
N ILE A 401 5.81 -49.42 -26.07
CA ILE A 401 7.14 -49.17 -25.53
C ILE A 401 7.07 -48.23 -24.30
N LEU A 402 8.11 -48.22 -23.46
CA LEU A 402 8.16 -47.41 -22.24
C LEU A 402 7.98 -45.90 -22.53
N THR A 403 8.51 -45.41 -23.65
CA THR A 403 8.39 -43.98 -24.03
C THR A 403 6.93 -43.56 -24.17
N ASP A 404 6.08 -44.39 -24.79
CA ASP A 404 4.65 -44.10 -24.96
C ASP A 404 3.92 -44.01 -23.61
N LEU A 405 4.31 -44.85 -22.65
CA LEU A 405 3.77 -44.81 -21.28
C LEU A 405 4.22 -43.54 -20.52
N LEU A 406 5.50 -43.18 -20.61
CA LEU A 406 6.04 -41.99 -19.98
C LEU A 406 5.45 -40.71 -20.59
N ASP A 407 5.25 -40.66 -21.89
CA ASP A 407 4.61 -39.51 -22.56
C ASP A 407 3.13 -39.38 -22.12
N ALA A 408 2.38 -40.49 -22.05
CA ALA A 408 1.00 -40.47 -21.55
C ALA A 408 0.94 -39.98 -20.08
N ASN A 409 1.89 -40.38 -19.24
CA ASN A 409 2.00 -39.92 -17.86
C ASN A 409 2.29 -38.41 -17.79
N SER A 410 3.21 -37.90 -18.62
CA SER A 410 3.56 -36.49 -18.69
C SER A 410 2.37 -35.64 -19.14
N VAL A 411 1.60 -36.09 -20.11
CA VAL A 411 0.37 -35.43 -20.56
C VAL A 411 -0.66 -35.35 -19.44
N LEU A 412 -0.88 -36.46 -18.70
CA LEU A 412 -1.79 -36.46 -17.56
C LEU A 412 -1.36 -35.50 -16.47
N LEU A 413 -0.08 -35.53 -16.04
CA LEU A 413 0.47 -34.68 -15.04
C LEU A 413 0.30 -33.20 -15.43
N ASN A 414 0.63 -32.83 -16.68
CA ASN A 414 0.47 -31.48 -17.18
C ASN A 414 -1.01 -31.05 -17.18
N ALA A 415 -1.93 -31.90 -17.62
CA ALA A 415 -3.37 -31.57 -17.63
C ALA A 415 -3.91 -31.31 -16.21
N GLU A 416 -3.54 -32.10 -15.21
CA GLU A 416 -3.92 -31.88 -13.79
C GLU A 416 -3.37 -30.57 -13.21
N LEU A 417 -2.13 -30.21 -13.54
CA LEU A 417 -1.53 -28.95 -13.12
C LEU A 417 -2.20 -27.74 -13.78
N GLN A 418 -2.52 -27.85 -15.06
CA GLN A 418 -3.22 -26.79 -15.80
C GLN A 418 -4.65 -26.58 -15.30
N LEU A 419 -5.38 -27.66 -14.98
CA LEU A 419 -6.71 -27.57 -14.37
C LEU A 419 -6.66 -26.82 -13.01
N THR A 420 -5.65 -27.09 -12.20
CA THR A 420 -5.45 -26.39 -10.94
C THR A 420 -5.21 -24.89 -11.17
N SER A 421 -4.35 -24.56 -12.14
CA SER A 421 -4.03 -23.18 -12.51
C SER A 421 -5.26 -22.43 -13.05
N SER A 422 -6.09 -23.07 -13.89
CA SER A 422 -7.30 -22.43 -14.44
C SER A 422 -8.32 -22.11 -13.34
N ARG A 423 -8.51 -22.99 -12.35
CA ARG A 423 -9.39 -22.75 -11.21
C ARG A 423 -8.96 -21.56 -10.35
N THR A 424 -7.68 -21.46 -10.05
CA THR A 424 -7.17 -20.28 -9.30
C THR A 424 -7.26 -19.00 -10.10
N ARG A 425 -7.11 -19.07 -11.44
CA ARG A 425 -7.26 -17.94 -12.35
C ARG A 425 -8.69 -17.39 -12.38
N ILE A 426 -9.72 -18.25 -12.29
CA ILE A 426 -11.12 -17.82 -12.19
C ILE A 426 -11.32 -16.90 -10.98
N ILE A 427 -10.84 -17.33 -9.81
CA ILE A 427 -10.96 -16.55 -8.59
C ILE A 427 -10.20 -15.23 -8.72
N TYR A 428 -8.95 -15.26 -9.20
CA TYR A 428 -8.15 -14.06 -9.35
C TYR A 428 -8.80 -13.03 -10.29
N THR A 429 -9.27 -13.47 -11.46
CA THR A 429 -9.90 -12.58 -12.45
C THR A 429 -11.23 -12.01 -11.94
N TYR A 430 -11.99 -12.78 -11.14
CA TYR A 430 -13.18 -12.27 -10.46
C TYR A 430 -12.86 -11.13 -9.49
N TYR A 431 -11.87 -11.32 -8.59
CA TYR A 431 -11.45 -10.29 -7.65
C TYR A 431 -10.82 -9.08 -8.34
N GLN A 432 -10.11 -9.29 -9.45
CA GLN A 432 -9.60 -8.21 -10.29
C GLN A 432 -10.75 -7.34 -10.85
N LEU A 433 -11.83 -8.00 -11.29
CA LEU A 433 -13.05 -7.30 -11.74
C LEU A 433 -13.71 -6.54 -10.59
N GLN A 434 -13.86 -7.15 -9.40
CA GLN A 434 -14.40 -6.48 -8.21
C GLN A 434 -13.57 -5.25 -7.83
N LYS A 435 -12.25 -5.32 -7.90
CA LYS A 435 -11.36 -4.18 -7.69
C LYS A 435 -11.61 -3.07 -8.71
N ALA A 436 -11.67 -3.41 -10.01
CA ALA A 436 -11.89 -2.43 -11.07
C ALA A 436 -13.23 -1.68 -10.90
N CYS A 437 -14.23 -2.34 -10.31
CA CYS A 437 -15.55 -1.76 -10.03
C CYS A 437 -15.64 -1.03 -8.69
N GLY A 438 -14.56 -1.01 -7.88
CA GLY A 438 -14.57 -0.39 -6.56
C GLY A 438 -15.34 -1.17 -5.49
N ARG A 439 -15.52 -2.50 -5.66
CA ARG A 439 -16.25 -3.38 -4.75
C ARG A 439 -15.33 -4.25 -3.88
N LEU A 440 -13.99 -4.07 -3.94
CA LEU A 440 -13.02 -4.85 -3.19
C LEU A 440 -12.58 -4.11 -1.86
#